data_b44118ef7b83a028c72bee8e9960b224
#
_entry.id   b44118ef7b83a028c72bee8e9960b224
#
_cell.length_a   1.000
_cell.length_b   1.000
_cell.length_c   1.000
_cell.angle_alpha   90.00
_cell.angle_beta   90.00
_cell.angle_gamma   90.00
#
_symmetry.space_group_name_H-M   'P 1'
#
loop_
_entity.id
_entity.type
_entity.pdbx_description
1 polymer ?
#
loop_
_entity_poly.entity_id
_entity_poly.type
_entity_poly.pdbx_seq_one_letter_code
_entity_poly.pdbx_strand_id
1 'polypeptide(L)'
;MMHNIFLWFLMLVINFSCILFAYRKFGKIGLYIWVPISTILANVQVVILVNLFGLEATLGNILYAGGFLITDILSENYGKKAANTAVKIGFFSLVATTLIMQCAIHFKPLDIPEGLAIFESVKSIFSLLPRLAIASLTAYLISQFHDVWLYEKIREFFPEKKFIWLRNNGSTMLSQLIDNVVFTTIAFYGVYPLEVMFNIFLSTYIIKFIVAICDTPFIYLADKMFRDKKIPEDI
;
A
#
# COMPACT_ATOMS: atom_id res chain seq x y z
N MET A 1 10.05 -16.14 -15.56
CA MET A 1 8.63 -15.72 -15.43
C MET A 1 7.92 -16.48 -14.31
N MET A 2 7.79 -17.81 -14.36
CA MET A 2 7.12 -18.61 -13.30
C MET A 2 7.68 -18.37 -11.89
N HIS A 3 9.00 -18.25 -11.73
CA HIS A 3 9.66 -17.97 -10.45
C HIS A 3 9.18 -16.65 -9.82
N ASN A 4 9.13 -15.56 -10.59
CA ASN A 4 8.66 -14.26 -10.10
C ASN A 4 7.19 -14.30 -9.70
N ILE A 5 6.34 -15.00 -10.46
CA ILE A 5 4.93 -15.17 -10.15
C ILE A 5 4.75 -15.94 -8.84
N PHE A 6 5.51 -17.02 -8.63
CA PHE A 6 5.50 -17.77 -7.37
C PHE A 6 5.92 -16.90 -6.18
N LEU A 7 7.03 -16.16 -6.29
CA LEU A 7 7.50 -15.26 -5.24
C LEU A 7 6.49 -14.13 -4.96
N TRP A 8 5.84 -13.64 -6.00
CA TRP A 8 4.82 -12.61 -5.87
C TRP A 8 3.62 -13.09 -5.05
N PHE A 9 3.08 -14.28 -5.34
CA PHE A 9 2.01 -14.87 -4.54
C PHE A 9 2.47 -15.20 -3.11
N LEU A 10 3.70 -15.70 -2.95
CA LEU A 10 4.26 -15.97 -1.63
C LEU A 10 4.35 -14.69 -0.79
N MET A 11 4.86 -13.59 -1.38
CA MET A 11 4.95 -12.29 -0.71
C MET A 11 3.56 -11.73 -0.34
N LEU A 12 2.57 -11.91 -1.22
CA LEU A 12 1.18 -11.54 -0.96
C LEU A 12 0.62 -12.29 0.26
N VAL A 13 0.78 -13.61 0.29
CA VAL A 13 0.32 -14.45 1.42
C VAL A 13 1.05 -14.07 2.71
N ILE A 14 2.37 -13.85 2.65
CA ILE A 14 3.15 -13.40 3.82
C ILE A 14 2.61 -12.06 4.33
N ASN A 15 2.48 -11.05 3.46
CA ASN A 15 2.02 -9.72 3.87
C ASN A 15 0.64 -9.77 4.55
N PHE A 16 -0.34 -10.40 3.89
CA PHE A 16 -1.70 -10.47 4.44
C PHE A 16 -1.80 -11.34 5.69
N SER A 17 -1.02 -12.43 5.76
CA SER A 17 -0.93 -13.25 6.97
C SER A 17 -0.32 -12.50 8.14
N CYS A 18 0.71 -11.69 7.90
CA CYS A 18 1.32 -10.84 8.92
C CYS A 18 0.34 -9.76 9.42
N ILE A 19 -0.46 -9.15 8.53
CA ILE A 19 -1.53 -8.21 8.91
C ILE A 19 -2.51 -8.90 9.87
N LEU A 20 -3.02 -10.09 9.49
CA LEU A 20 -3.95 -10.84 10.35
C LEU A 20 -3.31 -11.30 11.66
N PHE A 21 -2.04 -11.70 11.63
CA PHE A 21 -1.31 -12.08 12.84
C PHE A 21 -1.14 -10.89 13.78
N ALA A 22 -0.73 -9.72 13.27
CA ALA A 22 -0.62 -8.49 14.05
C ALA A 22 -1.98 -8.10 14.63
N TYR A 23 -3.05 -8.19 13.83
CA TYR A 23 -4.41 -7.94 14.28
C TYR A 23 -4.83 -8.88 15.40
N ARG A 24 -4.58 -10.19 15.24
CA ARG A 24 -4.92 -11.20 16.26
C ARG A 24 -4.16 -11.02 17.57
N LYS A 25 -2.90 -10.56 17.52
CA LYS A 25 -2.03 -10.44 18.70
C LYS A 25 -2.15 -9.11 19.41
N PHE A 26 -2.34 -8.03 18.68
CA PHE A 26 -2.26 -6.65 19.19
C PHE A 26 -3.54 -5.83 18.92
N GLY A 27 -4.60 -6.45 18.40
CA GLY A 27 -5.86 -5.76 18.13
C GLY A 27 -5.70 -4.64 17.09
N LYS A 28 -6.46 -3.57 17.29
CA LYS A 28 -6.41 -2.36 16.47
C LYS A 28 -5.02 -1.74 16.40
N ILE A 29 -4.26 -1.80 17.48
CA ILE A 29 -2.89 -1.29 17.54
C ILE A 29 -1.99 -2.05 16.57
N GLY A 30 -2.17 -3.37 16.43
CA GLY A 30 -1.44 -4.19 15.46
C GLY A 30 -1.64 -3.72 14.03
N LEU A 31 -2.86 -3.33 13.67
CA LEU A 31 -3.15 -2.73 12.35
C LEU A 31 -2.45 -1.39 12.18
N TYR A 32 -2.49 -0.51 13.18
CA TYR A 32 -1.79 0.78 13.14
C TYR A 32 -0.27 0.65 13.04
N ILE A 33 0.33 -0.35 13.70
CA ILE A 33 1.77 -0.63 13.59
C ILE A 33 2.13 -1.14 12.18
N TRP A 34 1.26 -1.95 11.57
CA TRP A 34 1.52 -2.51 10.24
C TRP A 34 1.46 -1.47 9.12
N VAL A 35 0.67 -0.39 9.29
CA VAL A 35 0.58 0.70 8.30
C VAL A 35 1.94 1.33 7.97
N PRO A 36 2.75 1.80 8.94
CA PRO A 36 4.09 2.31 8.66
C PRO A 36 5.00 1.29 7.97
N ILE A 37 4.95 0.02 8.44
CA ILE A 37 5.75 -1.07 7.85
C ILE A 37 5.41 -1.24 6.38
N SER A 38 4.12 -1.39 6.06
CA SER A 38 3.64 -1.51 4.67
C SER A 38 4.04 -0.31 3.83
N THR A 39 3.85 0.90 4.36
CA THR A 39 4.10 2.14 3.62
C THR A 39 5.59 2.33 3.32
N ILE A 40 6.46 2.10 4.30
CA ILE A 40 7.92 2.24 4.13
C ILE A 40 8.45 1.18 3.18
N LEU A 41 8.08 -0.09 3.39
CA LEU A 41 8.54 -1.18 2.53
C LEU A 41 8.01 -1.05 1.10
N ALA A 42 6.77 -0.59 0.90
CA ALA A 42 6.23 -0.32 -0.43
C ALA A 42 7.09 0.72 -1.17
N ASN A 43 7.50 1.79 -0.48
CA ASN A 43 8.35 2.84 -1.09
C ASN A 43 9.79 2.37 -1.37
N VAL A 44 10.33 1.46 -0.56
CA VAL A 44 11.63 0.82 -0.84
C VAL A 44 11.52 -0.13 -2.03
N GLN A 45 10.43 -0.90 -2.13
CA GLN A 45 10.26 -1.91 -3.17
C GLN A 45 9.77 -1.33 -4.51
N VAL A 46 9.21 -0.12 -4.54
CA VAL A 46 8.67 0.48 -5.78
C VAL A 46 9.73 0.67 -6.87
N VAL A 47 11.00 0.78 -6.50
CA VAL A 47 12.12 0.91 -7.45
C VAL A 47 12.56 -0.43 -8.06
N ILE A 48 12.06 -1.56 -7.54
CA ILE A 48 12.36 -2.91 -8.04
C ILE A 48 11.34 -3.26 -9.12
N LEU A 49 11.79 -3.25 -10.38
CA LEU A 49 10.99 -3.64 -11.52
C LEU A 49 11.12 -5.15 -11.78
N VAL A 50 10.00 -5.81 -11.99
CA VAL A 50 9.92 -7.23 -12.29
C VAL A 50 8.93 -7.49 -13.42
N ASN A 51 9.13 -8.59 -14.16
CA ASN A 51 8.13 -9.06 -15.10
C ASN A 51 7.16 -10.00 -14.37
N LEU A 52 5.88 -9.63 -14.35
CA LEU A 52 4.77 -10.39 -13.77
C LEU A 52 3.68 -10.56 -14.82
N PHE A 53 3.30 -11.79 -15.11
CA PHE A 53 2.24 -12.11 -16.10
C PHE A 53 2.48 -11.51 -17.50
N GLY A 54 3.75 -11.28 -17.88
CA GLY A 54 4.10 -10.60 -19.12
C GLY A 54 4.06 -9.07 -19.07
N LEU A 55 3.73 -8.49 -17.91
CA LEU A 55 3.69 -7.04 -17.68
C LEU A 55 4.88 -6.60 -16.83
N GLU A 56 5.41 -5.42 -17.10
CA GLU A 56 6.39 -4.77 -16.25
C GLU A 56 5.69 -4.13 -15.04
N ALA A 57 6.13 -4.48 -13.84
CA ALA A 57 5.51 -4.02 -12.61
C ALA A 57 6.53 -3.77 -11.51
N THR A 58 6.17 -2.94 -10.54
CA THR A 58 6.93 -2.71 -9.32
C THR A 58 6.50 -3.68 -8.22
N LEU A 59 7.43 -4.13 -7.38
CA LEU A 59 7.12 -5.03 -6.26
C LEU A 59 6.31 -4.34 -5.16
N GLY A 60 6.44 -3.04 -4.97
CA GLY A 60 5.77 -2.28 -3.92
C GLY A 60 4.24 -2.35 -3.93
N ASN A 61 3.63 -2.77 -5.04
CA ASN A 61 2.17 -2.85 -5.19
C ASN A 61 1.49 -3.77 -4.17
N ILE A 62 2.11 -4.90 -3.78
CA ILE A 62 1.55 -5.84 -2.78
C ILE A 62 1.47 -5.18 -1.39
N LEU A 63 2.56 -4.56 -0.96
CA LEU A 63 2.62 -3.92 0.35
C LEU A 63 1.72 -2.68 0.41
N TYR A 64 1.67 -1.93 -0.68
CA TYR A 64 0.76 -0.79 -0.82
C TYR A 64 -0.71 -1.21 -0.69
N ALA A 65 -1.10 -2.30 -1.32
CA ALA A 65 -2.45 -2.87 -1.19
C ALA A 65 -2.76 -3.33 0.25
N GLY A 66 -1.75 -3.76 1.03
CA GLY A 66 -1.92 -4.05 2.44
C GLY A 66 -2.45 -2.87 3.26
N GLY A 67 -2.15 -1.63 2.85
CA GLY A 67 -2.72 -0.43 3.44
C GLY A 67 -4.23 -0.33 3.26
N PHE A 68 -4.77 -0.68 2.09
CA PHE A 68 -6.21 -0.72 1.82
C PHE A 68 -6.89 -1.82 2.64
N LEU A 69 -6.35 -3.04 2.66
CA LEU A 69 -6.87 -4.11 3.51
C LEU A 69 -6.94 -3.69 4.99
N ILE A 70 -5.92 -2.99 5.51
CA ILE A 70 -5.91 -2.49 6.89
C ILE A 70 -7.03 -1.47 7.11
N THR A 71 -7.19 -0.49 6.20
CA THR A 71 -8.25 0.53 6.32
C THR A 71 -9.63 -0.08 6.21
N ASP A 72 -9.81 -1.12 5.39
CA ASP A 72 -11.07 -1.85 5.26
C ASP A 72 -11.40 -2.67 6.50
N ILE A 73 -10.42 -3.39 7.09
CA ILE A 73 -10.60 -4.08 8.37
C ILE A 73 -10.97 -3.09 9.49
N LEU A 74 -10.32 -1.92 9.52
CA LEU A 74 -10.62 -0.87 10.50
C LEU A 74 -12.00 -0.26 10.27
N SER A 75 -12.39 0.01 9.03
CA SER A 75 -13.72 0.50 8.67
C SER A 75 -14.80 -0.49 9.09
N GLU A 76 -14.59 -1.78 8.79
CA GLU A 76 -15.57 -2.83 9.08
C GLU A 76 -15.78 -3.05 10.59
N ASN A 77 -14.68 -3.11 11.36
CA ASN A 77 -14.73 -3.54 12.76
C ASN A 77 -14.73 -2.37 13.77
N TYR A 78 -14.16 -1.22 13.42
CA TYR A 78 -13.98 -0.08 14.33
C TYR A 78 -14.53 1.25 13.77
N GLY A 79 -15.01 1.23 12.52
CA GLY A 79 -15.63 2.37 11.84
C GLY A 79 -14.65 3.39 11.27
N LYS A 80 -15.21 4.32 10.50
CA LYS A 80 -14.52 5.33 9.69
C LYS A 80 -13.41 6.12 10.43
N LYS A 81 -13.63 6.45 11.72
CA LYS A 81 -12.65 7.23 12.49
C LYS A 81 -11.33 6.46 12.65
N ALA A 82 -11.41 5.15 12.93
CA ALA A 82 -10.23 4.30 13.07
C ALA A 82 -9.48 4.17 11.74
N ALA A 83 -10.19 3.93 10.64
CA ALA A 83 -9.59 3.87 9.30
C ALA A 83 -8.90 5.19 8.91
N ASN A 84 -9.56 6.33 9.11
CA ASN A 84 -8.94 7.65 8.85
C ASN A 84 -7.69 7.91 9.72
N THR A 85 -7.63 7.36 10.93
CA THR A 85 -6.43 7.43 11.78
C THR A 85 -5.28 6.64 11.15
N ALA A 86 -5.54 5.45 10.62
CA ALA A 86 -4.55 4.65 9.89
C ALA A 86 -3.98 5.40 8.68
N VAL A 87 -4.85 6.05 7.88
CA VAL A 87 -4.42 6.87 6.74
C VAL A 87 -3.47 7.98 7.18
N LYS A 88 -3.80 8.70 8.28
CA LYS A 88 -2.95 9.76 8.83
C LYS A 88 -1.61 9.23 9.33
N ILE A 89 -1.60 8.06 10.00
CA ILE A 89 -0.38 7.39 10.46
C ILE A 89 0.50 7.03 9.26
N GLY A 90 -0.07 6.42 8.22
CA GLY A 90 0.67 6.08 6.99
C GLY A 90 1.26 7.30 6.31
N PHE A 91 0.48 8.36 6.15
CA PHE A 91 0.95 9.62 5.56
C PHE A 91 2.09 10.23 6.39
N PHE A 92 1.92 10.36 7.70
CA PHE A 92 2.97 10.87 8.58
C PHE A 92 4.25 10.04 8.47
N SER A 93 4.12 8.71 8.48
CA SER A 93 5.25 7.80 8.38
C SER A 93 5.99 7.95 7.05
N LEU A 94 5.27 8.13 5.95
CA LEU A 94 5.86 8.33 4.63
C LEU A 94 6.61 9.67 4.56
N VAL A 95 6.01 10.75 5.07
CA VAL A 95 6.66 12.07 5.13
C VAL A 95 7.91 12.03 6.01
N ALA A 96 7.79 11.49 7.22
CA ALA A 96 8.90 11.40 8.17
C ALA A 96 10.06 10.57 7.60
N THR A 97 9.77 9.40 7.04
CA THR A 97 10.79 8.54 6.40
C THR A 97 11.46 9.25 5.24
N THR A 98 10.68 9.92 4.38
CA THR A 98 11.23 10.66 3.24
C THR A 98 12.18 11.76 3.72
N LEU A 99 11.78 12.59 4.68
CA LEU A 99 12.61 13.67 5.19
C LEU A 99 13.89 13.16 5.87
N ILE A 100 13.78 12.12 6.71
CA ILE A 100 14.92 11.51 7.41
C ILE A 100 15.92 10.92 6.40
N MET A 101 15.41 10.17 5.41
CA MET A 101 16.27 9.55 4.40
C MET A 101 16.88 10.58 3.44
N GLN A 102 16.15 11.65 3.08
CA GLN A 102 16.74 12.76 2.35
C GLN A 102 17.89 13.40 3.13
N CYS A 103 17.76 13.60 4.44
CA CYS A 103 18.85 14.08 5.26
C CYS A 103 20.03 13.08 5.25
N ALA A 104 19.76 11.79 5.41
CA ALA A 104 20.78 10.74 5.47
C ALA A 104 21.64 10.65 4.21
N ILE A 105 21.06 10.75 3.02
CA ILE A 105 21.80 10.66 1.74
C ILE A 105 22.66 11.91 1.42
N HIS A 106 22.59 12.96 2.24
CA HIS A 106 23.45 14.14 2.12
C HIS A 106 24.67 14.11 3.05
N PHE A 107 24.81 13.09 3.91
CA PHE A 107 26.04 12.88 4.66
C PHE A 107 27.18 12.49 3.72
N LYS A 108 28.40 12.83 4.11
CA LYS A 108 29.62 12.36 3.41
C LYS A 108 29.98 10.97 3.94
N PRO A 109 29.95 9.90 3.12
CA PRO A 109 30.39 8.58 3.55
C PRO A 109 31.89 8.57 3.79
N LEU A 110 32.37 7.56 4.54
CA LEU A 110 33.79 7.28 4.64
C LEU A 110 34.32 6.84 3.27
N ASP A 111 35.55 7.29 2.94
CA ASP A 111 36.22 6.93 1.69
C ASP A 111 36.80 5.50 1.75
N ILE A 112 35.92 4.51 1.85
CA ILE A 112 36.17 3.07 1.85
C ILE A 112 35.33 2.47 0.73
N PRO A 113 35.91 1.66 -0.20
CA PRO A 113 35.17 1.15 -1.36
C PRO A 113 33.82 0.50 -1.03
N GLU A 114 33.76 -0.36 0.00
CA GLU A 114 32.55 -1.02 0.46
C GLU A 114 31.52 -0.02 1.01
N GLY A 115 31.97 0.98 1.77
CA GLY A 115 31.12 2.02 2.35
C GLY A 115 30.50 2.91 1.28
N LEU A 116 31.28 3.30 0.28
CA LEU A 116 30.83 4.07 -0.89
C LEU A 116 29.78 3.29 -1.70
N ALA A 117 30.02 2.01 -1.97
CA ALA A 117 29.08 1.17 -2.72
C ALA A 117 27.71 1.04 -2.02
N ILE A 118 27.74 0.83 -0.69
CA ILE A 118 26.50 0.76 0.12
C ILE A 118 25.80 2.12 0.12
N PHE A 119 26.54 3.22 0.32
CA PHE A 119 25.97 4.57 0.32
C PHE A 119 25.29 4.91 -1.00
N GLU A 120 25.94 4.65 -2.15
CA GLU A 120 25.35 4.91 -3.47
C GLU A 120 24.11 4.01 -3.72
N SER A 121 24.09 2.78 -3.20
CA SER A 121 22.92 1.91 -3.27
C SER A 121 21.74 2.50 -2.48
N VAL A 122 21.97 2.94 -1.25
CA VAL A 122 20.95 3.60 -0.42
C VAL A 122 20.49 4.91 -1.08
N LYS A 123 21.45 5.72 -1.57
CA LYS A 123 21.17 6.97 -2.27
C LYS A 123 20.33 6.74 -3.52
N SER A 124 20.58 5.69 -4.31
CA SER A 124 19.78 5.37 -5.50
C SER A 124 18.33 5.04 -5.17
N ILE A 125 18.07 4.37 -4.01
CA ILE A 125 16.72 4.04 -3.55
C ILE A 125 15.97 5.30 -3.07
N PHE A 126 16.66 6.16 -2.30
CA PHE A 126 16.02 7.28 -1.63
C PHE A 126 16.20 8.64 -2.31
N SER A 127 16.99 8.73 -3.37
CA SER A 127 17.11 9.94 -4.21
C SER A 127 15.95 10.11 -5.18
N LEU A 128 14.75 9.66 -4.80
CA LEU A 128 13.55 9.88 -5.60
C LEU A 128 13.49 11.34 -5.99
N LEU A 129 13.35 11.60 -7.28
CA LEU A 129 13.10 12.95 -7.78
C LEU A 129 11.95 13.55 -6.94
N PRO A 130 12.06 14.78 -6.44
CA PRO A 130 11.04 15.40 -5.57
C PRO A 130 9.63 15.29 -6.14
N ARG A 131 9.50 15.29 -7.46
CA ARG A 131 8.25 15.12 -8.18
C ARG A 131 7.60 13.76 -7.94
N LEU A 132 8.38 12.66 -7.91
CA LEU A 132 7.84 11.32 -7.63
C LEU A 132 7.37 11.20 -6.17
N ALA A 133 8.10 11.79 -5.22
CA ALA A 133 7.70 11.82 -3.82
C ALA A 133 6.37 12.60 -3.64
N ILE A 134 6.25 13.77 -4.27
CA ILE A 134 5.01 14.55 -4.25
C ILE A 134 3.87 13.76 -4.90
N ALA A 135 4.13 13.10 -6.04
CA ALA A 135 3.13 12.27 -6.71
C ALA A 135 2.63 11.15 -5.81
N SER A 136 3.54 10.41 -5.17
CA SER A 136 3.20 9.31 -4.25
C SER A 136 2.43 9.78 -3.02
N LEU A 137 2.86 10.88 -2.38
CA LEU A 137 2.19 11.42 -1.20
C LEU A 137 0.78 11.94 -1.54
N THR A 138 0.64 12.62 -2.68
CA THR A 138 -0.65 13.16 -3.13
C THR A 138 -1.61 12.03 -3.50
N ALA A 139 -1.14 11.05 -4.29
CA ALA A 139 -1.93 9.89 -4.67
C ALA A 139 -2.38 9.10 -3.43
N TYR A 140 -1.48 8.84 -2.48
CA TYR A 140 -1.78 8.15 -1.23
C TYR A 140 -2.90 8.84 -0.45
N LEU A 141 -2.80 10.15 -0.22
CA LEU A 141 -3.82 10.87 0.55
C LEU A 141 -5.17 10.81 -0.12
N ILE A 142 -5.23 11.13 -1.41
CA ILE A 142 -6.50 11.18 -2.15
C ILE A 142 -7.13 9.79 -2.21
N SER A 143 -6.36 8.77 -2.59
CA SER A 143 -6.88 7.41 -2.77
C SER A 143 -7.33 6.76 -1.47
N GLN A 144 -6.54 6.89 -0.41
CA GLN A 144 -6.85 6.26 0.88
C GLN A 144 -8.06 6.92 1.58
N PHE A 145 -8.16 8.25 1.58
CA PHE A 145 -9.34 8.90 2.13
C PHE A 145 -10.60 8.64 1.30
N HIS A 146 -10.45 8.57 -0.03
CA HIS A 146 -11.54 8.18 -0.92
C HIS A 146 -11.99 6.74 -0.64
N ASP A 147 -11.06 5.82 -0.43
CA ASP A 147 -11.34 4.43 -0.12
C ASP A 147 -12.17 4.28 1.16
N VAL A 148 -11.70 4.88 2.27
CA VAL A 148 -12.43 4.88 3.55
C VAL A 148 -13.82 5.52 3.41
N TRP A 149 -13.93 6.61 2.63
CA TRP A 149 -15.23 7.26 2.40
C TRP A 149 -16.16 6.36 1.59
N LEU A 150 -15.67 5.76 0.52
CA LEU A 150 -16.48 4.92 -0.38
C LEU A 150 -16.86 3.60 0.28
N TYR A 151 -15.95 2.99 1.05
CA TYR A 151 -16.25 1.80 1.85
C TYR A 151 -17.46 2.03 2.75
N GLU A 152 -17.48 3.12 3.52
CA GLU A 152 -18.60 3.48 4.39
C GLU A 152 -19.88 3.79 3.60
N LYS A 153 -19.76 4.43 2.42
CA LYS A 153 -20.91 4.68 1.57
C LYS A 153 -21.54 3.38 1.04
N ILE A 154 -20.74 2.45 0.56
CA ILE A 154 -21.25 1.14 0.11
C ILE A 154 -21.86 0.39 1.30
N ARG A 155 -21.27 0.49 2.50
CA ARG A 155 -21.80 -0.12 3.72
C ARG A 155 -23.15 0.43 4.14
N GLU A 156 -23.42 1.72 3.95
CA GLU A 156 -24.75 2.33 4.21
C GLU A 156 -25.83 1.67 3.34
N PHE A 157 -25.55 1.33 2.08
CA PHE A 157 -26.49 0.69 1.17
C PHE A 157 -26.55 -0.84 1.32
N PHE A 158 -25.42 -1.46 1.65
CA PHE A 158 -25.27 -2.91 1.77
C PHE A 158 -24.65 -3.30 3.13
N PRO A 159 -25.40 -3.16 4.24
CA PRO A 159 -24.85 -3.34 5.59
C PRO A 159 -24.59 -4.81 5.97
N GLU A 160 -25.22 -5.77 5.29
CA GLU A 160 -25.08 -7.17 5.63
C GLU A 160 -23.65 -7.69 5.43
N LYS A 161 -23.20 -8.60 6.30
CA LYS A 161 -21.85 -9.18 6.28
C LYS A 161 -21.51 -9.94 4.99
N LYS A 162 -22.52 -10.50 4.31
CA LYS A 162 -22.31 -11.16 3.01
C LYS A 162 -21.77 -10.21 1.94
N PHE A 163 -21.97 -8.88 2.09
CA PHE A 163 -21.51 -7.85 1.16
C PHE A 163 -20.15 -7.22 1.53
N ILE A 164 -19.42 -7.76 2.51
CA ILE A 164 -18.05 -7.29 2.82
C ILE A 164 -17.18 -7.27 1.57
N TRP A 165 -17.25 -8.31 0.72
CA TRP A 165 -16.50 -8.36 -0.53
C TRP A 165 -16.81 -7.19 -1.47
N LEU A 166 -18.07 -6.75 -1.51
CA LEU A 166 -18.50 -5.63 -2.37
C LEU A 166 -17.96 -4.30 -1.83
N ARG A 167 -18.00 -4.11 -0.51
CA ARG A 167 -17.43 -2.92 0.14
C ARG A 167 -15.92 -2.84 -0.08
N ASN A 168 -15.20 -3.93 0.22
CA ASN A 168 -13.76 -4.06 0.08
C ASN A 168 -13.33 -3.86 -1.38
N ASN A 169 -13.79 -4.70 -2.29
CA ASN A 169 -13.37 -4.62 -3.69
C ASN A 169 -13.89 -3.35 -4.38
N GLY A 170 -15.13 -2.94 -4.10
CA GLY A 170 -15.73 -1.78 -4.73
C GLY A 170 -15.03 -0.47 -4.34
N SER A 171 -14.70 -0.29 -3.06
CA SER A 171 -13.96 0.90 -2.61
C SER A 171 -12.51 0.86 -3.10
N THR A 172 -11.81 -0.26 -2.89
CA THR A 172 -10.40 -0.39 -3.23
C THR A 172 -10.14 -0.27 -4.72
N MET A 173 -10.94 -0.92 -5.58
CA MET A 173 -10.73 -0.83 -7.04
C MET A 173 -10.87 0.59 -7.58
N LEU A 174 -11.89 1.32 -7.13
CA LEU A 174 -12.08 2.72 -7.54
C LEU A 174 -11.01 3.65 -6.95
N SER A 175 -10.62 3.42 -5.70
CA SER A 175 -9.57 4.21 -5.06
C SER A 175 -8.20 3.97 -5.67
N GLN A 176 -7.89 2.73 -6.05
CA GLN A 176 -6.68 2.37 -6.80
C GLN A 176 -6.65 2.96 -8.21
N LEU A 177 -7.81 3.11 -8.86
CA LEU A 177 -7.92 3.81 -10.14
C LEU A 177 -7.53 5.28 -9.98
N ILE A 178 -8.10 5.96 -8.95
CA ILE A 178 -7.77 7.35 -8.62
C ILE A 178 -6.29 7.50 -8.29
N ASP A 179 -5.75 6.60 -7.47
CA ASP A 179 -4.34 6.56 -7.12
C ASP A 179 -3.45 6.53 -8.37
N ASN A 180 -3.73 5.62 -9.29
CA ASN A 180 -2.98 5.48 -10.52
C ASN A 180 -3.08 6.71 -11.42
N VAL A 181 -4.27 7.29 -11.57
CA VAL A 181 -4.46 8.52 -12.35
C VAL A 181 -3.65 9.67 -11.77
N VAL A 182 -3.79 9.90 -10.46
CA VAL A 182 -3.09 11.00 -9.76
C VAL A 182 -1.58 10.80 -9.83
N PHE A 183 -1.10 9.61 -9.47
CA PHE A 183 0.33 9.31 -9.48
C PHE A 183 0.92 9.45 -10.88
N THR A 184 0.35 8.76 -11.89
CA THR A 184 0.88 8.76 -13.26
C THR A 184 0.88 10.17 -13.85
N THR A 185 -0.16 10.95 -13.59
CA THR A 185 -0.25 12.32 -14.08
C THR A 185 0.82 13.20 -13.44
N ILE A 186 0.95 13.23 -12.12
CA ILE A 186 1.93 14.09 -11.45
C ILE A 186 3.36 13.62 -11.75
N ALA A 187 3.61 12.31 -11.74
CA ALA A 187 4.94 11.75 -11.94
C ALA A 187 5.44 11.93 -13.36
N PHE A 188 4.62 11.70 -14.38
CA PHE A 188 5.08 11.46 -15.74
C PHE A 188 4.57 12.44 -16.80
N TYR A 189 3.56 13.28 -16.51
CA TYR A 189 3.07 14.25 -17.47
C TYR A 189 4.17 15.22 -17.91
N GLY A 190 4.38 15.33 -19.24
CA GLY A 190 5.45 16.14 -19.83
C GLY A 190 6.86 15.51 -19.77
N VAL A 191 6.99 14.27 -19.23
CA VAL A 191 8.24 13.48 -19.24
C VAL A 191 8.17 12.39 -20.30
N TYR A 192 7.04 11.68 -20.36
CA TYR A 192 6.79 10.62 -21.32
C TYR A 192 5.64 10.95 -22.28
N PRO A 193 5.64 10.39 -23.50
CA PRO A 193 4.49 10.43 -24.40
C PRO A 193 3.26 9.80 -23.75
N LEU A 194 2.06 10.29 -24.12
CA LEU A 194 0.80 9.80 -23.54
C LEU A 194 0.59 8.30 -23.71
N GLU A 195 1.04 7.71 -24.80
CA GLU A 195 0.97 6.26 -25.06
C GLU A 195 1.77 5.46 -24.01
N VAL A 196 3.00 5.90 -23.70
CA VAL A 196 3.84 5.28 -22.68
C VAL A 196 3.21 5.42 -21.30
N MET A 197 2.68 6.60 -20.99
CA MET A 197 1.97 6.85 -19.72
C MET A 197 0.75 5.93 -19.57
N PHE A 198 -0.01 5.74 -20.64
CA PHE A 198 -1.18 4.86 -20.65
C PHE A 198 -0.79 3.39 -20.40
N ASN A 199 0.29 2.93 -21.01
CA ASN A 199 0.79 1.57 -20.81
C ASN A 199 1.24 1.34 -19.36
N ILE A 200 1.99 2.29 -18.76
CA ILE A 200 2.38 2.25 -17.35
C ILE A 200 1.14 2.24 -16.44
N PHE A 201 0.18 3.10 -16.73
CA PHE A 201 -1.07 3.17 -15.98
C PHE A 201 -1.83 1.84 -16.02
N LEU A 202 -2.03 1.27 -17.22
CA LEU A 202 -2.82 0.05 -17.40
C LEU A 202 -2.17 -1.16 -16.73
N SER A 203 -0.86 -1.37 -16.94
CA SER A 203 -0.13 -2.50 -16.35
C SER A 203 -0.16 -2.44 -14.81
N THR A 204 0.09 -1.26 -14.25
CA THR A 204 0.05 -1.06 -12.80
C THR A 204 -1.35 -1.29 -12.23
N TYR A 205 -2.39 -0.79 -12.89
CA TYR A 205 -3.77 -0.95 -12.44
C TYR A 205 -4.24 -2.41 -12.46
N ILE A 206 -3.91 -3.16 -13.52
CA ILE A 206 -4.26 -4.59 -13.62
C ILE A 206 -3.67 -5.38 -12.45
N ILE A 207 -2.40 -5.14 -12.11
CA ILE A 207 -1.75 -5.84 -11.00
C ILE A 207 -2.38 -5.47 -9.65
N LYS A 208 -2.65 -4.19 -9.43
CA LYS A 208 -3.34 -3.71 -8.22
C LYS A 208 -4.75 -4.31 -8.10
N PHE A 209 -5.46 -4.42 -9.23
CA PHE A 209 -6.79 -5.05 -9.27
C PHE A 209 -6.75 -6.53 -8.85
N ILE A 210 -5.76 -7.30 -9.34
CA ILE A 210 -5.58 -8.70 -8.94
C ILE A 210 -5.32 -8.79 -7.43
N VAL A 211 -4.47 -7.92 -6.88
CA VAL A 211 -4.16 -7.90 -5.44
C VAL A 211 -5.40 -7.60 -4.61
N ALA A 212 -6.24 -6.64 -5.03
CA ALA A 212 -7.47 -6.28 -4.37
C ALA A 212 -8.50 -7.44 -4.32
N ILE A 213 -8.55 -8.29 -5.36
CA ILE A 213 -9.38 -9.50 -5.31
C ILE A 213 -8.80 -10.51 -4.30
N CYS A 214 -7.47 -10.65 -4.26
CA CYS A 214 -6.81 -11.62 -3.40
C CYS A 214 -6.88 -11.28 -1.91
N ASP A 215 -7.16 -10.03 -1.51
CA ASP A 215 -7.29 -9.63 -0.11
C ASP A 215 -8.65 -9.96 0.50
N THR A 216 -9.67 -10.19 -0.33
CA THR A 216 -11.06 -10.47 0.10
C THR A 216 -11.18 -11.62 1.14
N PRO A 217 -10.51 -12.78 1.01
CA PRO A 217 -10.56 -13.80 2.05
C PRO A 217 -10.03 -13.31 3.40
N PHE A 218 -9.04 -12.41 3.39
CA PHE A 218 -8.38 -11.92 4.60
C PHE A 218 -9.28 -10.94 5.37
N ILE A 219 -10.05 -10.08 4.71
CA ILE A 219 -11.01 -9.21 5.41
C ILE A 219 -12.13 -10.03 6.05
N TYR A 220 -12.62 -11.09 5.40
CA TYR A 220 -13.60 -11.99 6.01
C TYR A 220 -13.04 -12.75 7.23
N LEU A 221 -11.77 -13.18 7.16
CA LEU A 221 -11.09 -13.79 8.30
C LEU A 221 -10.92 -12.79 9.45
N ALA A 222 -10.57 -11.54 9.16
CA ALA A 222 -10.45 -10.49 10.16
C ALA A 222 -11.81 -10.20 10.85
N ASP A 223 -12.88 -10.04 10.08
CA ASP A 223 -14.25 -9.87 10.62
C ASP A 223 -14.68 -11.07 11.49
N LYS A 224 -14.38 -12.29 11.05
CA LYS A 224 -14.65 -13.50 11.83
C LYS A 224 -13.89 -13.51 13.15
N MET A 225 -12.59 -13.17 13.11
CA MET A 225 -11.76 -13.10 14.32
C MET A 225 -12.30 -12.06 15.31
N PHE A 226 -12.78 -10.91 14.81
CA PHE A 226 -13.38 -9.86 15.62
C PHE A 226 -14.67 -10.34 16.29
N ARG A 227 -15.59 -10.93 15.54
CA ARG A 227 -16.87 -11.47 16.07
C ARG A 227 -16.67 -12.63 17.05
N ASP A 228 -15.69 -13.49 16.82
CA ASP A 228 -15.34 -14.60 17.69
C ASP A 228 -14.60 -14.15 18.98
N LYS A 229 -14.43 -12.84 19.19
CA LYS A 229 -13.68 -12.25 20.32
C LYS A 229 -12.27 -12.80 20.45
N LYS A 230 -11.61 -13.11 19.32
CA LYS A 230 -10.21 -13.58 19.27
C LYS A 230 -9.19 -12.45 19.18
N ILE A 231 -9.67 -11.22 19.17
CA ILE A 231 -8.89 -9.99 19.13
C ILE A 231 -8.82 -9.44 20.55
N PRO A 232 -7.64 -9.02 21.04
CA PRO A 232 -7.52 -8.35 22.33
C PRO A 232 -8.42 -7.12 22.40
N GLU A 233 -9.04 -6.90 23.54
CA GLU A 233 -9.72 -5.64 23.80
C GLU A 233 -8.72 -4.48 23.73
N ASP A 234 -9.16 -3.33 23.22
CA ASP A 234 -8.28 -2.16 23.06
C ASP A 234 -7.69 -1.76 24.42
N ILE A 235 -6.35 -1.71 24.49
CA ILE A 235 -5.60 -1.18 25.63
C ILE A 235 -5.64 0.35 25.58
#